data_e88c925f8c769ddba0595eba088bbda9
#
_entry.id   e88c925f8c769ddba0595eba088bbda9
#
_cell.length_a   1.000
_cell.length_b   1.000
_cell.length_c   1.000
_cell.angle_alpha   90.00
_cell.angle_beta   90.00
_cell.angle_gamma   90.00
#
_symmetry.space_group_name_H-M   'P 1'
#
loop_
_entity.id
_entity.type
_entity.pdbx_description
1 polymer ?
#
loop_
_entity_poly.entity_id
_entity_poly.type
_entity_poly.pdbx_seq_one_letter_code
_entity_poly.pdbx_strand_id
1 'polypeptide(L)'
;MSMFENSLPGNSSAKSLKVDLAKPMKMLLVEDSSLLREVLCETIENLKNLSVGGMAATQAKAISLLNEIQFDILLLDIELLEGNGFEVIKHTKKPDYAFKAPILMMLTNHANQHYRNMAKNLGVHYFFDKSMDFDLAIQAIEFEAERFNKKPN
;
A
#
# COMPACT_ATOMS: atom_id res chain seq x y z
N MET A 1 -26.51 -20.74 -16.88
CA MET A 1 -26.54 -20.29 -17.31
C MET A 1 -26.80 -20.17 -17.72
N SER A 2 -26.98 -20.74 -17.85
CA SER A 2 -27.24 -20.37 -18.40
C SER A 2 -27.42 -20.30 -18.60
N MET A 3 -27.14 -20.25 -18.56
CA MET A 3 -27.42 -19.92 -18.92
C MET A 3 -27.44 -19.66 -19.05
N PHE A 4 -27.20 -19.66 -19.03
CA PHE A 4 -27.34 -19.24 -19.02
C PHE A 4 -27.35 -18.94 -19.08
N GLU A 5 -27.25 -18.68 -18.56
CA GLU A 5 -27.41 -18.05 -18.71
C GLU A 5 -27.06 -17.58 -18.75
N ASN A 6 -27.53 -17.94 -18.83
CA ASN A 6 -27.41 -17.35 -19.09
C ASN A 6 -27.03 -16.96 -19.03
N SER A 7 -26.86 -16.88 -18.55
CA SER A 7 -26.68 -16.24 -18.76
C SER A 7 -26.29 -15.85 -18.77
N LEU A 8 -26.25 -15.82 -18.57
CA LEU A 8 -25.94 -15.15 -18.90
C LEU A 8 -25.56 -14.88 -19.00
N PRO A 9 -25.72 -14.98 -18.75
CA PRO A 9 -25.35 -14.50 -18.98
C PRO A 9 -25.03 -14.03 -18.99
N GLY A 10 -25.19 -14.09 -18.61
CA GLY A 10 -25.07 -13.46 -18.77
C GLY A 10 -24.69 -13.11 -18.47
N ASN A 11 -24.80 -12.83 -18.27
CA ASN A 11 -24.30 -12.50 -18.29
C ASN A 11 -23.60 -12.35 -18.00
N SER A 12 -24.63 -11.87 -17.61
CA SER A 12 -23.54 -12.00 -16.73
C SER A 12 -22.16 -11.44 -17.17
N SER A 13 -21.73 -11.51 -18.30
CA SER A 13 -20.40 -11.16 -18.79
C SER A 13 -20.12 -9.66 -18.73
N ALA A 14 -21.13 -8.84 -18.91
CA ALA A 14 -20.95 -7.39 -18.85
C ALA A 14 -20.48 -6.91 -17.46
N LYS A 15 -21.00 -7.55 -16.41
CA LYS A 15 -20.56 -7.24 -15.05
C LYS A 15 -19.12 -7.64 -14.81
N SER A 16 -18.73 -8.80 -15.33
CA SER A 16 -17.35 -9.28 -15.21
C SER A 16 -16.38 -8.33 -15.88
N LEU A 17 -16.75 -7.80 -17.04
CA LEU A 17 -15.90 -6.85 -17.76
C LEU A 17 -15.68 -5.58 -16.97
N LYS A 18 -16.70 -5.07 -16.28
CA LYS A 18 -16.57 -3.87 -15.46
C LYS A 18 -15.61 -4.10 -14.30
N VAL A 19 -15.70 -5.25 -13.65
CA VAL A 19 -14.78 -5.59 -12.57
C VAL A 19 -13.36 -5.75 -13.10
N ASP A 20 -13.21 -6.38 -14.24
CA ASP A 20 -11.89 -6.63 -14.85
C ASP A 20 -11.20 -5.36 -15.29
N LEU A 21 -11.95 -4.30 -15.57
CA LEU A 21 -11.38 -3.02 -15.98
C LEU A 21 -10.86 -2.20 -14.80
N ALA A 22 -11.30 -2.52 -13.58
CA ALA A 22 -10.85 -1.83 -12.40
C ALA A 22 -9.45 -2.33 -12.03
N LYS A 23 -8.50 -1.40 -11.96
CA LYS A 23 -7.14 -1.73 -11.53
C LYS A 23 -7.08 -1.79 -10.02
N PRO A 24 -6.41 -2.81 -9.45
CA PRO A 24 -6.22 -2.83 -7.99
C PRO A 24 -5.27 -1.71 -7.57
N MET A 25 -5.47 -1.22 -6.35
CA MET A 25 -4.55 -0.29 -5.74
C MET A 25 -3.20 -1.00 -5.57
N LYS A 26 -2.12 -0.35 -5.96
CA LYS A 26 -0.78 -0.96 -5.94
C LYS A 26 0.01 -0.48 -4.73
N MET A 27 0.49 -1.41 -3.94
CA MET A 27 1.25 -1.12 -2.72
C MET A 27 2.73 -1.42 -2.87
N LEU A 28 3.56 -0.54 -2.31
CA LEU A 28 4.96 -0.84 -2.02
C LEU A 28 5.07 -1.15 -0.54
N LEU A 29 5.58 -2.33 -0.22
CA LEU A 29 5.75 -2.80 1.15
C LEU A 29 7.23 -2.74 1.51
N VAL A 30 7.57 -1.92 2.52
CA VAL A 30 8.97 -1.72 2.95
C VAL A 30 9.11 -2.18 4.39
N GLU A 31 9.75 -3.33 4.57
CA GLU A 31 9.85 -4.01 5.85
C GLU A 31 11.10 -4.89 5.85
N ASP A 32 11.93 -4.76 6.89
CA ASP A 32 13.19 -5.50 6.96
C ASP A 32 13.03 -6.96 7.36
N SER A 33 11.99 -7.31 8.09
CA SER A 33 11.73 -8.70 8.50
C SER A 33 11.10 -9.47 7.34
N SER A 34 11.80 -10.49 6.85
CA SER A 34 11.29 -11.32 5.76
C SER A 34 10.01 -12.05 6.17
N LEU A 35 9.96 -12.50 7.43
CA LEU A 35 8.77 -13.18 7.93
C LEU A 35 7.56 -12.25 7.95
N LEU A 36 7.74 -11.04 8.46
CA LEU A 36 6.65 -10.08 8.53
C LEU A 36 6.24 -9.63 7.11
N ARG A 37 7.21 -9.48 6.19
CA ARG A 37 6.86 -9.17 4.80
C ARG A 37 5.95 -10.23 4.21
N GLU A 38 6.26 -11.51 4.48
CA GLU A 38 5.44 -12.61 3.98
C GLU A 38 4.02 -12.58 4.56
N VAL A 39 3.93 -12.37 5.88
CA VAL A 39 2.62 -12.30 6.55
C VAL A 39 1.80 -11.13 6.02
N LEU A 40 2.41 -9.95 5.91
CA LEU A 40 1.73 -8.77 5.39
C LEU A 40 1.30 -8.95 3.93
N CYS A 41 2.20 -9.49 3.11
CA CYS A 41 1.90 -9.71 1.71
C CYS A 41 0.71 -10.64 1.54
N GLU A 42 0.71 -11.74 2.28
CA GLU A 42 -0.38 -12.72 2.24
C GLU A 42 -1.70 -12.10 2.68
N THR A 43 -1.66 -11.35 3.79
CA THR A 43 -2.86 -10.68 4.30
C THR A 43 -3.41 -9.67 3.29
N ILE A 44 -2.52 -8.86 2.72
CA ILE A 44 -2.90 -7.79 1.79
C ILE A 44 -3.42 -8.38 0.47
N GLU A 45 -2.79 -9.44 -0.02
CA GLU A 45 -3.20 -10.06 -1.29
C GLU A 45 -4.58 -10.71 -1.18
N ASN A 46 -5.05 -11.00 0.03
CA ASN A 46 -6.40 -11.52 0.25
C ASN A 46 -7.45 -10.41 0.30
N LEU A 47 -7.04 -9.15 0.34
CA LEU A 47 -7.99 -8.04 0.32
C LEU A 47 -8.39 -7.71 -1.11
N LYS A 48 -9.63 -7.24 -1.26
CA LYS A 48 -10.15 -6.89 -2.59
C LYS A 48 -9.50 -5.61 -3.12
N ASN A 49 -9.23 -5.60 -4.41
CA ASN A 49 -8.80 -4.40 -5.13
C ASN A 49 -7.45 -3.85 -4.65
N LEU A 50 -6.59 -4.76 -4.22
CA LEU A 50 -5.29 -4.38 -3.68
C LEU A 50 -4.26 -5.42 -4.10
N SER A 51 -3.09 -4.98 -4.50
CA SER A 51 -1.99 -5.87 -4.82
C SER A 51 -0.69 -5.30 -4.29
N VAL A 52 0.23 -6.18 -3.91
CA VAL A 52 1.59 -5.78 -3.54
C VAL A 52 2.41 -5.74 -4.82
N GLY A 53 2.71 -4.54 -5.29
CA GLY A 53 3.45 -4.33 -6.54
C GLY A 53 4.96 -4.33 -6.37
N GLY A 54 5.45 -4.32 -5.13
CA GLY A 54 6.88 -4.37 -4.85
C GLY A 54 7.13 -4.52 -3.36
N MET A 55 8.31 -5.05 -3.02
CA MET A 55 8.73 -5.21 -1.64
C MET A 55 10.20 -4.82 -1.50
N ALA A 56 10.55 -4.22 -0.37
CA ALA A 56 11.92 -3.80 -0.11
C ALA A 56 12.25 -3.98 1.37
N ALA A 57 13.51 -4.31 1.66
CA ALA A 57 14.02 -4.41 3.02
C ALA A 57 14.94 -3.25 3.38
N THR A 58 15.31 -2.43 2.40
CA THR A 58 16.27 -1.33 2.57
C THR A 58 15.74 -0.06 1.95
N GLN A 59 16.29 1.06 2.41
CA GLN A 59 16.01 2.37 1.85
C GLN A 59 16.34 2.42 0.36
N ALA A 60 17.50 1.93 -0.02
CA ALA A 60 17.95 2.00 -1.41
C ALA A 60 17.03 1.23 -2.35
N LYS A 61 16.62 0.03 -1.94
CA LYS A 61 15.71 -0.78 -2.76
C LYS A 61 14.34 -0.11 -2.89
N ALA A 62 13.83 0.45 -1.78
CA ALA A 62 12.54 1.14 -1.80
C ALA A 62 12.58 2.33 -2.76
N ILE A 63 13.63 3.14 -2.70
CA ILE A 63 13.78 4.31 -3.57
C ILE A 63 13.91 3.87 -5.04
N SER A 64 14.66 2.80 -5.28
CA SER A 64 14.80 2.27 -6.65
C SER A 64 13.44 1.89 -7.23
N LEU A 65 12.62 1.20 -6.45
CA LEU A 65 11.27 0.80 -6.90
C LEU A 65 10.38 2.02 -7.11
N LEU A 66 10.45 3.01 -6.21
CA LEU A 66 9.67 4.24 -6.34
C LEU A 66 10.02 5.03 -7.60
N ASN A 67 11.25 4.93 -8.07
CA ASN A 67 11.67 5.61 -9.29
C ASN A 67 11.19 4.90 -10.56
N GLU A 68 10.89 3.62 -10.47
CA GLU A 68 10.55 2.80 -11.63
C GLU A 68 9.06 2.55 -11.78
N ILE A 69 8.34 2.50 -10.66
CA ILE A 69 6.93 2.08 -10.64
C ILE A 69 6.12 3.10 -9.87
N GLN A 70 4.94 3.43 -10.39
CA GLN A 70 4.00 4.25 -9.66
C GLN A 70 3.25 3.38 -8.65
N PHE A 71 3.35 3.75 -7.39
CA PHE A 71 2.62 3.09 -6.31
C PHE A 71 1.52 4.01 -5.80
N ASP A 72 0.40 3.41 -5.40
CA ASP A 72 -0.74 4.17 -4.89
C ASP A 72 -0.69 4.30 -3.38
N ILE A 73 -0.06 3.35 -2.70
CA ILE A 73 0.09 3.35 -1.25
C ILE A 73 1.46 2.77 -0.89
N LEU A 74 2.06 3.37 0.14
CA LEU A 74 3.37 2.97 0.66
C LEU A 74 3.17 2.56 2.11
N LEU A 75 3.41 1.29 2.43
CA LEU A 75 3.38 0.78 3.80
C LEU A 75 4.80 0.50 4.22
N LEU A 76 5.28 1.20 5.25
CA LEU A 76 6.69 1.11 5.61
C LEU A 76 6.95 1.23 7.09
N ASP A 77 8.05 0.59 7.51
CA ASP A 77 8.62 0.74 8.85
C ASP A 77 9.64 1.88 8.85
N ILE A 78 9.97 2.37 10.03
CA ILE A 78 11.01 3.37 10.24
C ILE A 78 12.38 2.74 10.12
N GLU A 79 12.64 1.67 10.90
CA GLU A 79 13.93 0.98 10.91
C GLU A 79 13.99 -0.08 9.83
N LEU A 80 14.91 0.10 8.91
CA LEU A 80 15.08 -0.84 7.81
C LEU A 80 16.43 -1.56 7.97
N LEU A 81 16.63 -2.60 7.18
CA LEU A 81 17.89 -3.34 7.20
C LEU A 81 19.07 -2.39 6.92
N GLU A 82 18.85 -1.42 6.07
CA GLU A 82 19.79 -0.35 5.76
C GLU A 82 18.98 0.91 5.50
N GLY A 83 19.33 2.01 6.19
CA GLY A 83 18.61 3.26 6.07
C GLY A 83 17.35 3.27 6.90
N ASN A 84 16.44 4.18 6.57
CA ASN A 84 15.21 4.33 7.34
C ASN A 84 14.02 4.80 6.49
N GLY A 85 12.82 4.58 7.02
CA GLY A 85 11.58 4.88 6.31
C GLY A 85 11.33 6.36 6.09
N PHE A 86 11.83 7.23 6.96
CA PHE A 86 11.63 8.68 6.78
C PHE A 86 12.34 9.18 5.53
N GLU A 87 13.51 8.63 5.22
CA GLU A 87 14.23 9.01 4.00
C GLU A 87 13.50 8.53 2.75
N VAL A 88 12.85 7.37 2.83
CA VAL A 88 12.01 6.88 1.73
C VAL A 88 10.85 7.84 1.49
N ILE A 89 10.20 8.30 2.56
CA ILE A 89 9.09 9.26 2.45
C ILE A 89 9.57 10.57 1.84
N LYS A 90 10.71 11.07 2.30
CA LYS A 90 11.27 12.33 1.78
C LYS A 90 11.50 12.25 0.28
N HIS A 91 11.89 11.08 -0.21
CA HIS A 91 12.08 10.88 -1.64
C HIS A 91 10.79 11.15 -2.44
N THR A 92 9.64 10.71 -1.92
CA THR A 92 8.36 10.94 -2.59
C THR A 92 7.89 12.39 -2.53
N LYS A 93 8.55 13.21 -1.70
CA LYS A 93 8.19 14.64 -1.54
C LYS A 93 9.07 15.56 -2.38
N LYS A 94 10.09 15.03 -3.04
CA LYS A 94 10.99 15.84 -3.87
C LYS A 94 10.24 16.40 -5.08
N PRO A 95 10.58 17.62 -5.51
CA PRO A 95 9.92 18.21 -6.69
C PRO A 95 10.09 17.40 -7.96
N ASP A 96 11.19 16.64 -8.06
CA ASP A 96 11.48 15.85 -9.25
C ASP A 96 11.04 14.39 -9.13
N TYR A 97 10.26 14.04 -8.09
CA TYR A 97 9.69 12.70 -8.00
C TYR A 97 8.78 12.47 -9.21
N ALA A 98 8.99 11.34 -9.91
CA ALA A 98 8.43 11.11 -11.25
C ALA A 98 6.92 10.86 -11.26
N PHE A 99 6.34 10.43 -10.14
CA PHE A 99 4.94 10.00 -10.10
C PHE A 99 4.15 10.78 -9.06
N LYS A 100 2.82 10.59 -9.09
CA LYS A 100 1.96 11.11 -8.03
C LYS A 100 2.37 10.49 -6.69
N ALA A 101 2.42 11.30 -5.65
CA ALA A 101 2.79 10.84 -4.31
C ALA A 101 1.80 9.80 -3.81
N PRO A 102 2.28 8.67 -3.28
CA PRO A 102 1.39 7.63 -2.75
C PRO A 102 0.81 8.03 -1.40
N ILE A 103 -0.24 7.33 -0.99
CA ILE A 103 -0.72 7.41 0.39
C ILE A 103 0.40 6.83 1.26
N LEU A 104 0.74 7.53 2.35
CA LEU A 104 1.86 7.15 3.22
C LEU A 104 1.33 6.56 4.52
N MET A 105 1.70 5.31 4.80
CA MET A 105 1.27 4.61 6.00
C MET A 105 2.49 3.98 6.69
N MET A 106 2.73 4.37 7.95
CA MET A 106 3.81 3.78 8.73
C MET A 106 3.28 2.74 9.69
N LEU A 107 4.00 1.63 9.80
CA LEU A 107 3.69 0.54 10.72
C LEU A 107 5.01 0.15 11.36
N THR A 108 5.20 0.49 12.64
CA THR A 108 6.52 0.43 13.28
C THR A 108 6.43 0.04 14.75
N ASN A 109 7.51 -0.59 15.25
CA ASN A 109 7.68 -0.82 16.69
C ASN A 109 8.20 0.43 17.41
N HIS A 110 8.55 1.48 16.67
CA HIS A 110 9.10 2.72 17.24
C HIS A 110 8.04 3.82 17.26
N ALA A 111 6.87 3.51 17.84
CA ALA A 111 5.72 4.42 17.84
C ALA A 111 5.78 5.41 19.01
N ASN A 112 6.90 6.11 19.17
CA ASN A 112 7.03 7.15 20.19
C ASN A 112 6.60 8.50 19.64
N GLN A 113 6.43 9.48 20.56
CA GLN A 113 5.92 10.79 20.19
C GLN A 113 6.86 11.55 19.24
N HIS A 114 8.16 11.37 19.42
CA HIS A 114 9.15 12.01 18.54
C HIS A 114 8.95 11.56 17.09
N TYR A 115 8.84 10.26 16.87
CA TYR A 115 8.64 9.74 15.51
C TYR A 115 7.25 10.05 14.96
N ARG A 116 6.24 10.09 15.84
CA ARG A 116 4.90 10.51 15.41
C ARG A 116 4.91 11.94 14.91
N ASN A 117 5.65 12.81 15.61
CA ASN A 117 5.78 14.21 15.19
C ASN A 117 6.53 14.34 13.86
N MET A 118 7.60 13.56 13.68
CA MET A 118 8.34 13.54 12.42
C MET A 118 7.44 13.10 11.26
N ALA A 119 6.69 12.04 11.48
CA ALA A 119 5.77 11.52 10.46
C ALA A 119 4.73 12.58 10.09
N LYS A 120 4.14 13.22 11.09
CA LYS A 120 3.15 14.26 10.86
C LYS A 120 3.73 15.42 10.05
N ASN A 121 4.94 15.84 10.38
CA ASN A 121 5.59 16.95 9.67
C ASN A 121 5.90 16.60 8.22
N LEU A 122 6.10 15.32 7.92
CA LEU A 122 6.34 14.85 6.56
C LEU A 122 5.06 14.52 5.78
N GLY A 123 3.90 14.72 6.42
CA GLY A 123 2.62 14.48 5.74
C GLY A 123 2.24 13.01 5.65
N VAL A 124 2.70 12.19 6.59
CA VAL A 124 2.28 10.78 6.66
C VAL A 124 0.81 10.73 7.03
N HIS A 125 0.05 9.93 6.29
CA HIS A 125 -1.40 9.85 6.46
C HIS A 125 -1.81 8.96 7.62
N TYR A 126 -1.04 7.90 7.89
CA TYR A 126 -1.34 6.93 8.95
C TYR A 126 -0.07 6.52 9.66
N PHE A 127 -0.14 6.42 10.97
CA PHE A 127 1.00 5.99 11.79
C PHE A 127 0.50 4.98 12.81
N PHE A 128 0.94 3.72 12.69
CA PHE A 128 0.47 2.61 13.53
C PHE A 128 1.62 1.95 14.28
N ASP A 129 1.31 1.50 15.50
CA ASP A 129 2.20 0.69 16.33
C ASP A 129 2.03 -0.78 15.91
N LYS A 130 3.13 -1.45 15.54
CA LYS A 130 3.08 -2.84 15.08
C LYS A 130 2.47 -3.77 16.12
N SER A 131 2.77 -3.55 17.41
CA SER A 131 2.33 -4.46 18.47
C SER A 131 0.89 -4.21 18.90
N MET A 132 0.39 -2.98 18.74
CA MET A 132 -0.93 -2.61 19.27
C MET A 132 -1.98 -2.39 18.20
N ASP A 133 -1.57 -1.93 17.03
CA ASP A 133 -2.48 -1.39 16.01
C ASP A 133 -2.53 -2.17 14.71
N PHE A 134 -2.06 -3.43 14.72
CA PHE A 134 -1.96 -4.19 13.46
C PHE A 134 -3.32 -4.29 12.75
N ASP A 135 -4.37 -4.62 13.51
CA ASP A 135 -5.72 -4.76 12.93
C ASP A 135 -6.23 -3.43 12.39
N LEU A 136 -5.92 -2.33 13.08
CA LEU A 136 -6.30 -1.00 12.62
C LEU A 136 -5.60 -0.65 11.31
N ALA A 137 -4.33 -1.07 11.17
CA ALA A 137 -3.59 -0.84 9.94
C ALA A 137 -4.26 -1.56 8.77
N ILE A 138 -4.64 -2.82 8.97
CA ILE A 138 -5.31 -3.59 7.92
C ILE A 138 -6.65 -2.94 7.54
N GLN A 139 -7.42 -2.49 8.54
CA GLN A 139 -8.69 -1.79 8.28
C GLN A 139 -8.49 -0.51 7.47
N ALA A 140 -7.42 0.25 7.80
CA ALA A 140 -7.12 1.49 7.06
C ALA A 140 -6.74 1.17 5.62
N ILE A 141 -5.99 0.10 5.39
CA ILE A 141 -5.61 -0.32 4.04
C ILE A 141 -6.86 -0.69 3.24
N GLU A 142 -7.77 -1.46 3.84
CA GLU A 142 -9.04 -1.81 3.19
C GLU A 142 -9.85 -0.58 2.82
N PHE A 143 -9.93 0.37 3.75
CA PHE A 143 -10.65 1.61 3.54
C PHE A 143 -10.08 2.37 2.34
N GLU A 144 -8.75 2.50 2.26
CA GLU A 144 -8.12 3.22 1.17
C GLU A 144 -8.29 2.50 -0.16
N ALA A 145 -8.24 1.17 -0.15
CA ALA A 145 -8.46 0.39 -1.36
C ALA A 145 -9.88 0.58 -1.90
N GLU A 146 -10.87 0.62 -1.01
CA GLU A 146 -12.26 0.88 -1.40
C GLU A 146 -12.43 2.27 -1.99
N ARG A 147 -11.85 3.28 -1.33
CA ARG A 147 -11.90 4.65 -1.81
C ARG A 147 -11.25 4.78 -3.19
N PHE A 148 -10.10 4.13 -3.36
CA PHE A 148 -9.35 4.17 -4.61
C PHE A 148 -10.21 3.67 -5.78
N ASN A 149 -10.97 2.61 -5.54
CA ASN A 149 -11.76 2.00 -6.60
C ASN A 149 -13.07 2.74 -6.88
N LYS A 150 -13.50 3.61 -5.98
CA LYS A 150 -14.74 4.40 -6.15
C LYS A 150 -14.48 5.77 -6.75
N LYS A 151 -13.23 6.21 -6.81
CA LYS A 151 -12.90 7.52 -7.36
C LYS A 151 -13.10 7.53 -8.86
N PRO A 152 -13.82 8.53 -9.39
CA PRO A 152 -13.84 8.73 -10.84
C PRO A 152 -12.44 9.17 -11.30
N ASN A 153 -12.07 8.76 -12.48
CA ASN A 153 -10.77 9.12 -13.05
C ASN A 153 -10.74 10.57 -13.50
#